data_e20595d2887d3c0e869595c1b140f890
#
_entry.id   e20595d2887d3c0e869595c1b140f890
#
_cell.length_a   1.000
_cell.length_b   1.000
_cell.length_c   1.000
_cell.angle_alpha   90.00
_cell.angle_beta   90.00
_cell.angle_gamma   90.00
#
_symmetry.space_group_name_H-M   'P 1'
#
loop_
_entity.id
_entity.type
_entity.pdbx_description
1 polymer ?
#
loop_
_entity_poly.entity_id
_entity_poly.type
_entity_poly.pdbx_seq_one_letter_code
_entity_poly.pdbx_strand_id
1 'polypeptide(L)'
;GIVLAGRPYHVDPEIHHGIPEMVNSLGMAVLTEDSVAHLGADLLERPLRVRDQWMFHSRLYQAAAFVGSRPDLELVQLNSFGCGLDAITTDQVREILAARDRIYTTLKIDEVSNLGAARIRMRSLQAASKERASHNRKLVTHPLSDDRVPFTXXXXSRC
;
A
#
# COMPACT_ATOMS: atom_id res chain seq x y z
N GLY A 1 0.73 9.89 -5.10
CA GLY A 1 1.40 10.27 -3.83
C GLY A 1 1.86 9.09 -3.03
N ILE A 2 2.76 9.34 -2.09
CA ILE A 2 3.31 8.32 -1.17
C ILE A 2 2.84 8.64 0.24
N VAL A 3 2.25 7.65 0.91
CA VAL A 3 1.99 7.71 2.35
C VAL A 3 3.19 7.07 3.04
N LEU A 4 3.97 7.89 3.73
CA LEU A 4 5.15 7.46 4.45
C LEU A 4 4.70 7.02 5.84
N ALA A 5 4.79 5.73 6.10
CA ALA A 5 4.23 5.09 7.30
C ALA A 5 5.36 4.56 8.18
N GLY A 6 5.11 4.51 9.48
CA GLY A 6 6.11 4.01 10.43
C GLY A 6 5.78 4.47 11.83
N ARG A 7 6.75 4.39 12.70
CA ARG A 7 6.59 4.92 14.05
C ARG A 7 6.75 6.43 14.04
N PRO A 8 6.21 7.14 15.04
CA PRO A 8 6.27 8.62 15.03
C PRO A 8 7.68 9.18 14.85
N TYR A 9 8.70 8.55 15.46
CA TYR A 9 10.07 9.04 15.33
C TYR A 9 10.65 8.87 13.91
N HIS A 10 10.04 8.03 13.06
CA HIS A 10 10.53 7.83 11.70
C HIS A 10 10.33 9.06 10.81
N VAL A 11 9.51 10.03 11.22
CA VAL A 11 9.34 11.28 10.46
C VAL A 11 10.32 12.37 10.88
N ASP A 12 11.20 12.08 11.84
CA ASP A 12 12.24 13.01 12.26
C ASP A 12 13.33 13.08 11.17
N PRO A 13 13.73 14.30 10.73
CA PRO A 13 14.75 14.42 9.67
C PRO A 13 16.07 13.74 9.97
N GLU A 14 16.49 13.71 11.24
CA GLU A 14 17.74 13.04 11.63
C GLU A 14 17.62 11.51 11.53
N ILE A 15 16.40 10.99 11.53
CA ILE A 15 16.14 9.55 11.47
C ILE A 15 15.91 9.09 10.03
N HIS A 16 15.13 9.83 9.22
CA HIS A 16 14.81 9.38 7.85
C HIS A 16 15.83 9.84 6.80
N HIS A 17 16.83 10.63 7.19
CA HIS A 17 17.98 10.98 6.35
C HIS A 17 17.59 11.51 4.95
N GLY A 18 16.53 12.32 4.84
CA GLY A 18 16.12 12.93 3.58
C GLY A 18 15.28 12.05 2.65
N ILE A 19 14.63 10.99 3.17
CA ILE A 19 13.73 10.14 2.36
C ILE A 19 12.57 10.95 1.77
N PRO A 20 11.85 11.82 2.52
CA PRO A 20 10.76 12.60 1.92
C PRO A 20 11.25 13.51 0.77
N GLU A 21 12.39 14.16 0.94
CA GLU A 21 12.98 15.03 -0.08
C GLU A 21 13.35 14.23 -1.33
N MET A 22 13.89 13.04 -1.13
CA MET A 22 14.24 12.15 -2.24
C MET A 22 12.97 11.71 -3.00
N VAL A 23 11.87 11.39 -2.30
CA VAL A 23 10.59 11.03 -2.92
C VAL A 23 10.03 12.22 -3.70
N ASN A 24 10.08 13.43 -3.11
CA ASN A 24 9.63 14.65 -3.79
C ASN A 24 10.45 14.91 -5.06
N SER A 25 11.76 14.63 -5.02
CA SER A 25 12.64 14.80 -6.20
C SER A 25 12.28 13.85 -7.36
N LEU A 26 11.53 12.80 -7.07
CA LEU A 26 11.01 11.86 -8.09
C LEU A 26 9.62 12.28 -8.60
N GLY A 27 9.13 13.45 -8.19
CA GLY A 27 7.84 13.99 -8.63
C GLY A 27 6.63 13.39 -7.92
N MET A 28 6.81 12.85 -6.72
CA MET A 28 5.72 12.27 -5.93
C MET A 28 5.50 13.08 -4.66
N ALA A 29 4.23 13.38 -4.35
CA ALA A 29 3.88 14.03 -3.09
C ALA A 29 4.05 13.06 -1.93
N VAL A 30 4.40 13.58 -0.76
CA VAL A 30 4.58 12.78 0.46
C VAL A 30 3.53 13.22 1.50
N LEU A 31 2.86 12.22 2.07
CA LEU A 31 1.95 12.37 3.20
C LEU A 31 2.48 11.48 4.33
N THR A 32 2.22 11.87 5.57
CA THR A 32 2.54 11.01 6.73
C THR A 32 1.33 10.14 7.09
N GLU A 33 1.58 8.99 7.72
CA GLU A 33 0.49 8.06 8.04
C GLU A 33 -0.55 8.69 8.99
N ASP A 34 -0.13 9.57 9.90
CA ASP A 34 -1.04 10.22 10.83
C ASP A 34 -2.00 11.19 10.14
N SER A 35 -1.59 11.76 9.00
CA SER A 35 -2.45 12.66 8.23
C SER A 35 -3.62 11.94 7.56
N VAL A 36 -3.50 10.62 7.33
CA VAL A 36 -4.50 9.86 6.57
C VAL A 36 -5.14 8.69 7.35
N ALA A 37 -4.56 8.30 8.48
CA ALA A 37 -5.00 7.09 9.20
C ALA A 37 -6.48 7.17 9.59
N HIS A 38 -6.93 8.33 10.07
CA HIS A 38 -8.32 8.51 10.50
C HIS A 38 -9.32 8.25 9.35
N LEU A 39 -8.90 8.44 8.10
CA LEU A 39 -9.75 8.20 6.92
C LEU A 39 -9.90 6.71 6.62
N GLY A 40 -9.05 5.87 7.17
CA GLY A 40 -9.08 4.42 6.97
C GLY A 40 -9.72 3.62 8.10
N ALA A 41 -10.19 4.30 9.14
CA ALA A 41 -10.71 3.61 10.33
C ALA A 41 -11.88 2.68 10.00
N ASP A 42 -12.83 3.15 9.20
CA ASP A 42 -14.00 2.39 8.80
C ASP A 42 -13.73 1.44 7.62
N LEU A 43 -12.57 1.57 6.98
CA LEU A 43 -12.18 0.73 5.85
C LEU A 43 -11.39 -0.51 6.29
N LEU A 44 -10.97 -0.54 7.54
CA LEU A 44 -10.15 -1.64 8.08
C LEU A 44 -11.04 -2.84 8.41
N GLU A 45 -10.85 -3.92 7.66
CA GLU A 45 -11.59 -5.16 7.87
C GLU A 45 -11.09 -5.87 9.12
N ARG A 46 -12.04 -6.39 9.91
CA ARG A 46 -11.74 -7.10 11.15
C ARG A 46 -12.35 -8.50 11.11
N PRO A 47 -11.81 -9.48 11.84
CA PRO A 47 -10.68 -9.33 12.78
C PRO A 47 -9.32 -9.29 12.08
N LEU A 48 -8.38 -8.55 12.67
CA LEU A 48 -6.99 -8.58 12.26
C LEU A 48 -6.33 -9.89 12.78
N ARG A 49 -5.26 -10.31 12.14
CA ARG A 49 -4.50 -11.49 12.56
C ARG A 49 -4.01 -11.35 14.00
N VAL A 50 -3.57 -10.14 14.37
CA VAL A 50 -3.16 -9.83 15.73
C VAL A 50 -4.00 -8.65 16.23
N ARG A 51 -4.51 -8.74 17.45
CA ARG A 51 -5.32 -7.67 18.03
C ARG A 51 -4.50 -6.39 18.13
N ASP A 52 -5.01 -5.32 17.57
CA ASP A 52 -4.33 -4.02 17.57
C ASP A 52 -4.57 -3.29 18.90
N GLN A 53 -3.67 -3.56 19.85
CA GLN A 53 -3.75 -2.98 21.20
C GLN A 53 -3.01 -1.64 21.32
N TRP A 54 -2.17 -1.32 20.34
CA TRP A 54 -1.33 -0.13 20.40
C TRP A 54 -1.76 0.87 19.32
N MET A 55 -1.86 2.12 19.74
CA MET A 55 -2.33 3.22 18.89
C MET A 55 -1.54 3.33 17.58
N PHE A 56 -0.20 3.23 17.66
CA PHE A 56 0.64 3.42 16.48
C PHE A 56 0.48 2.29 15.45
N HIS A 57 0.27 1.07 15.92
CA HIS A 57 0.00 -0.07 15.04
C HIS A 57 -1.37 0.07 14.39
N SER A 58 -2.39 0.47 15.17
CA SER A 58 -3.73 0.72 14.64
C SER A 58 -3.69 1.79 13.55
N ARG A 59 -2.93 2.86 13.75
CA ARG A 59 -2.77 3.92 12.74
C ARG A 59 -2.13 3.39 11.46
N LEU A 60 -1.10 2.54 11.57
CA LEU A 60 -0.47 1.91 10.40
C LEU A 60 -1.47 1.10 9.59
N TYR A 61 -2.30 0.28 10.28
CA TYR A 61 -3.30 -0.56 9.62
C TYR A 61 -4.39 0.29 8.96
N GLN A 62 -4.83 1.34 9.63
CA GLN A 62 -5.83 2.27 9.10
C GLN A 62 -5.27 3.00 7.87
N ALA A 63 -4.04 3.49 7.93
CA ALA A 63 -3.40 4.14 6.79
C ALA A 63 -3.27 3.16 5.60
N ALA A 64 -2.92 1.89 5.86
CA ALA A 64 -2.84 0.87 4.82
C ALA A 64 -4.22 0.61 4.19
N ALA A 65 -5.28 0.54 5.01
CA ALA A 65 -6.64 0.35 4.51
C ALA A 65 -7.07 1.54 3.63
N PHE A 66 -6.75 2.77 4.06
CA PHE A 66 -7.05 3.98 3.29
C PHE A 66 -6.31 3.97 1.94
N VAL A 67 -4.99 3.74 1.97
CA VAL A 67 -4.18 3.68 0.74
C VAL A 67 -4.71 2.59 -0.19
N GLY A 68 -5.12 1.45 0.38
CA GLY A 68 -5.70 0.36 -0.42
C GLY A 68 -6.94 0.78 -1.19
N SER A 69 -7.70 1.75 -0.68
CA SER A 69 -8.92 2.26 -1.33
C SER A 69 -8.63 3.36 -2.36
N ARG A 70 -7.38 3.84 -2.47
CA ARG A 70 -7.04 5.04 -3.28
C ARG A 70 -6.09 4.67 -4.41
N PRO A 71 -6.51 4.79 -5.67
CA PRO A 71 -5.63 4.43 -6.81
C PRO A 71 -4.45 5.38 -7.00
N ASP A 72 -4.51 6.57 -6.42
CA ASP A 72 -3.50 7.63 -6.58
C ASP A 72 -2.45 7.64 -5.46
N LEU A 73 -2.55 6.72 -4.49
CA LEU A 73 -1.64 6.65 -3.35
C LEU A 73 -0.95 5.28 -3.27
N GLU A 74 0.29 5.28 -2.81
CA GLU A 74 1.04 4.08 -2.46
C GLU A 74 1.58 4.23 -1.04
N LEU A 75 1.74 3.11 -0.34
CA LEU A 75 2.26 3.11 1.03
C LEU A 75 3.71 2.64 1.04
N VAL A 76 4.57 3.41 1.71
CA VAL A 76 5.97 3.06 1.95
C VAL A 76 6.18 3.06 3.45
N GLN A 77 6.51 1.90 3.99
CA GLN A 77 6.73 1.76 5.43
C GLN A 77 8.21 1.89 5.77
N LEU A 78 8.52 2.78 6.71
CA LEU A 78 9.86 2.92 7.27
C LEU A 78 9.98 1.96 8.45
N ASN A 79 11.02 1.15 8.45
CA ASN A 79 11.29 0.18 9.51
C ASN A 79 12.68 0.41 10.10
N SER A 80 12.79 0.23 11.40
CA SER A 80 14.07 0.19 12.09
C SER A 80 14.53 -1.25 12.27
N PHE A 81 15.83 -1.42 12.36
CA PHE A 81 16.45 -2.74 12.46
C PHE A 81 16.15 -3.40 13.81
N GLY A 82 15.85 -4.68 13.78
CA GLY A 82 15.80 -5.51 14.99
C GLY A 82 14.56 -5.37 15.86
N CYS A 83 13.52 -4.69 15.41
CA CYS A 83 12.31 -4.57 16.22
C CYS A 83 11.33 -5.71 15.90
N GLY A 84 11.09 -6.60 16.87
CA GLY A 84 10.15 -7.71 16.69
C GLY A 84 8.71 -7.26 16.44
N LEU A 85 8.31 -6.13 17.03
CA LEU A 85 6.98 -5.56 16.80
C LEU A 85 6.82 -5.10 15.34
N ASP A 86 7.88 -4.58 14.73
CA ASP A 86 7.84 -4.17 13.33
C ASP A 86 7.65 -5.36 12.39
N ALA A 87 8.15 -6.54 12.77
CA ALA A 87 7.94 -7.76 11.98
C ALA A 87 6.44 -8.08 11.88
N ILE A 88 5.74 -8.04 13.03
CA ILE A 88 4.30 -8.33 13.08
C ILE A 88 3.50 -7.28 12.30
N THR A 89 3.81 -6.00 12.52
CA THR A 89 3.09 -4.91 11.82
C THR A 89 3.34 -4.95 10.32
N THR A 90 4.56 -5.30 9.90
CA THR A 90 4.94 -5.43 8.50
C THR A 90 4.06 -6.47 7.80
N ASP A 91 3.90 -7.64 8.41
CA ASP A 91 3.10 -8.71 7.82
C ASP A 91 1.62 -8.32 7.73
N GLN A 92 1.07 -7.70 8.78
CA GLN A 92 -0.33 -7.27 8.77
C GLN A 92 -0.58 -6.16 7.72
N VAL A 93 0.32 -5.18 7.61
CA VAL A 93 0.22 -4.12 6.60
C VAL A 93 0.27 -4.72 5.19
N ARG A 94 1.18 -5.68 4.99
CA ARG A 94 1.31 -6.38 3.71
C ARG A 94 0.00 -7.08 3.33
N GLU A 95 -0.64 -7.77 4.29
CA GLU A 95 -1.91 -8.47 4.06
C GLU A 95 -3.03 -7.50 3.69
N ILE A 96 -3.14 -6.38 4.42
CA ILE A 96 -4.16 -5.36 4.15
C ILE A 96 -4.00 -4.79 2.73
N LEU A 97 -2.77 -4.50 2.31
CA LEU A 97 -2.49 -3.98 0.98
C LEU A 97 -2.71 -5.03 -0.10
N ALA A 98 -2.25 -6.27 0.15
CA ALA A 98 -2.40 -7.37 -0.81
C ALA A 98 -3.87 -7.70 -1.08
N ALA A 99 -4.73 -7.61 -0.05
CA ALA A 99 -6.18 -7.83 -0.20
C ALA A 99 -6.83 -6.81 -1.15
N ARG A 100 -6.14 -5.71 -1.45
CA ARG A 100 -6.62 -4.65 -2.34
C ARG A 100 -5.73 -4.48 -3.58
N ASP A 101 -4.96 -5.51 -3.90
CA ASP A 101 -4.04 -5.55 -5.06
C ASP A 101 -3.05 -4.38 -5.04
N ARG A 102 -2.50 -4.07 -3.85
CA ARG A 102 -1.55 -2.98 -3.68
C ARG A 102 -0.16 -3.50 -3.35
N ILE A 103 0.84 -2.78 -3.82
CA ILE A 103 2.24 -3.14 -3.62
C ILE A 103 2.66 -2.70 -2.21
N TYR A 104 3.26 -3.62 -1.47
CA TYR A 104 3.85 -3.30 -0.17
C TYR A 104 5.33 -2.98 -0.37
N THR A 105 5.75 -1.80 0.09
CA THR A 105 7.15 -1.35 -0.03
C THR A 105 7.67 -0.94 1.35
N THR A 106 8.84 -1.47 1.71
CA THR A 106 9.51 -1.07 2.96
C THR A 106 10.87 -0.47 2.66
N LEU A 107 11.26 0.50 3.47
CA LEU A 107 12.61 1.06 3.50
C LEU A 107 13.15 0.90 4.91
N LYS A 108 14.33 0.29 5.02
CA LYS A 108 15.02 0.14 6.31
C LYS A 108 15.87 1.39 6.55
N ILE A 109 15.56 2.10 7.62
CA ILE A 109 16.22 3.37 7.93
C ILE A 109 17.66 3.15 8.36
N ASP A 110 17.91 2.11 9.12
CA ASP A 110 19.25 1.83 9.69
C ASP A 110 20.30 1.53 8.62
N GLU A 111 19.87 1.16 7.43
CA GLU A 111 20.74 0.87 6.30
C GLU A 111 20.94 2.08 5.39
N VAL A 112 20.31 3.22 5.72
CA VAL A 112 20.35 4.42 4.87
C VAL A 112 21.54 5.30 5.23
N SER A 113 22.75 4.77 5.09
CA SER A 113 23.94 5.61 4.98
C SER A 113 24.01 6.24 3.58
N ASN A 114 23.17 5.78 2.65
CA ASN A 114 23.18 6.18 1.24
C ASN A 114 21.75 5.98 0.68
N LEU A 115 21.15 7.04 0.21
CA LEU A 115 19.79 7.02 -0.36
C LEU A 115 19.68 6.29 -1.70
N GLY A 116 20.79 5.78 -2.25
CA GLY A 116 20.79 5.11 -3.56
C GLY A 116 19.83 3.92 -3.63
N ALA A 117 19.91 3.02 -2.66
CA ALA A 117 19.04 1.84 -2.61
C ALA A 117 17.56 2.23 -2.44
N ALA A 118 17.31 3.21 -1.57
CA ALA A 118 15.94 3.74 -1.37
C ALA A 118 15.42 4.35 -2.68
N ARG A 119 16.24 5.12 -3.40
CA ARG A 119 15.87 5.72 -4.68
C ARG A 119 15.53 4.67 -5.73
N ILE A 120 16.29 3.57 -5.79
CA ILE A 120 16.00 2.47 -6.73
C ILE A 120 14.63 1.85 -6.39
N ARG A 121 14.38 1.55 -5.11
CA ARG A 121 13.10 0.98 -4.68
C ARG A 121 11.94 1.92 -5.01
N MET A 122 12.10 3.22 -4.79
CA MET A 122 11.05 4.20 -5.09
C MET A 122 10.79 4.31 -6.59
N ARG A 123 11.82 4.25 -7.44
CA ARG A 123 11.64 4.24 -8.90
C ARG A 123 10.91 2.96 -9.36
N SER A 124 11.25 1.82 -8.77
CA SER A 124 10.57 0.55 -9.08
C SER A 124 9.09 0.62 -8.70
N LEU A 125 8.78 1.15 -7.51
CA LEU A 125 7.40 1.35 -7.06
C LEU A 125 6.66 2.29 -8.01
N GLN A 126 7.27 3.40 -8.41
CA GLN A 126 6.67 4.37 -9.32
C GLN A 126 6.37 3.73 -10.70
N ALA A 127 7.30 2.92 -11.21
CA ALA A 127 7.11 2.23 -12.49
C ALA A 127 5.95 1.22 -12.39
N ALA A 128 5.93 0.41 -11.34
CA ALA A 128 4.88 -0.59 -11.13
C ALA A 128 3.51 0.06 -10.94
N SER A 129 3.45 1.19 -10.22
CA SER A 129 2.20 1.92 -10.01
C SER A 129 1.67 2.50 -11.34
N LYS A 130 2.56 3.04 -12.18
CA LYS A 130 2.18 3.53 -13.51
C LYS A 130 1.67 2.40 -14.40
N GLU A 131 2.32 1.25 -14.38
CA GLU A 131 1.94 0.08 -15.15
C GLU A 131 0.55 -0.41 -14.73
N ARG A 132 0.30 -0.54 -13.41
CA ARG A 132 -1.01 -0.91 -12.87
C ARG A 132 -2.09 0.08 -13.32
N ALA A 133 -1.81 1.38 -13.25
CA ALA A 133 -2.77 2.41 -13.67
C ALA A 133 -3.09 2.30 -15.17
N SER A 134 -2.09 2.01 -16.00
CA SER A 134 -2.30 1.86 -17.44
C SER A 134 -3.07 0.58 -17.76
N HIS A 135 -2.82 -0.51 -17.04
CA HIS A 135 -3.54 -1.77 -17.19
C HIS A 135 -5.02 -1.61 -16.84
N ASN A 136 -5.30 -0.99 -15.69
CA ASN A 136 -6.67 -0.74 -15.26
C ASN A 136 -7.43 0.17 -16.24
N ARG A 137 -6.74 1.15 -16.83
CA ARG A 137 -7.33 2.02 -17.86
C ARG A 137 -7.73 1.23 -19.10
N LYS A 138 -6.87 0.29 -19.53
CA LYS A 138 -7.16 -0.57 -20.69
C LYS A 138 -8.37 -1.46 -20.45
N LEU A 139 -8.51 -2.01 -19.23
CA LEU A 139 -9.66 -2.85 -18.88
C LEU A 139 -10.97 -2.07 -18.92
N VAL A 140 -10.95 -0.81 -18.50
CA VAL A 140 -12.15 0.04 -18.49
C VAL A 140 -12.55 0.49 -19.91
N THR A 141 -11.57 0.66 -20.79
CA THR A 141 -11.84 1.12 -22.17
C THR A 141 -12.26 0.00 -23.13
N HIS A 142 -12.12 -1.27 -22.71
CA HIS A 142 -12.70 -2.39 -23.48
C HIS A 142 -14.06 -2.73 -22.87
N PRO A 143 -15.16 -2.28 -23.47
CA PRO A 143 -16.46 -2.78 -23.02
C PRO A 143 -16.47 -4.29 -23.28
N LEU A 144 -16.91 -5.03 -22.27
CA LEU A 144 -17.14 -6.46 -22.43
C LEU A 144 -18.06 -6.61 -23.65
N SER A 145 -17.57 -7.25 -24.70
CA SER A 145 -18.42 -7.59 -25.84
C SER A 145 -19.61 -8.37 -25.24
N ASP A 146 -20.80 -7.93 -25.56
CA ASP A 146 -22.04 -8.53 -25.06
C ASP A 146 -22.30 -9.86 -25.81
N ASP A 147 -21.25 -10.67 -25.92
CA ASP A 147 -21.35 -12.03 -26.44
C ASP A 147 -21.79 -12.95 -25.29
N ARG A 148 -22.91 -12.59 -24.66
CA ARG A 148 -23.63 -13.56 -23.86
C ARG A 148 -24.23 -14.58 -24.82
N VAL A 149 -23.54 -15.68 -24.99
CA VAL A 149 -24.15 -16.87 -25.60
C VAL A 149 -25.40 -17.17 -24.78
N PRO A 150 -26.61 -17.09 -25.36
CA PRO A 150 -27.81 -17.39 -24.59
C PRO A 150 -27.72 -18.82 -24.10
N PHE A 151 -27.85 -19.04 -22.83
CA PHE A 151 -27.82 -20.35 -22.19
C PHE A 151 -29.14 -21.04 -22.56
N THR A 152 -29.14 -21.87 -23.65
CA THR A 152 -30.30 -22.67 -24.05
C THR A 152 -30.34 -23.91 -23.17
N UNK A 153 -31.23 -24.05 -22.42
CA UNK A 153 -31.36 -25.11 -21.58
C UNK A 153 -31.95 -26.17 -22.38
N UNK A 154 -31.45 -26.91 -22.50
CA UNK A 154 -31.97 -27.97 -23.12
C UNK A 154 -32.70 -28.70 -22.15
N UNK A 155 -33.63 -28.60 -22.23
CA UNK A 155 -34.44 -29.33 -21.46
C UNK A 155 -34.24 -30.70 -21.80
N UNK A 156 -33.83 -31.10 -21.19
CA UNK A 156 -33.74 -32.41 -21.35
C UNK A 156 -35.01 -32.96 -21.12
N SER A 157 -35.67 -33.49 -21.88
CA SER A 157 -36.85 -34.31 -21.77
C SER A 157 -36.48 -35.81 -21.89
N ARG A 158 -36.95 -36.54 -20.88
CA ARG A 158 -37.20 -37.99 -20.89
C ARG A 158 -35.94 -38.86 -20.75
N CYS A 159 -35.93 -39.82 -19.88
CA CYS A 159 -36.85 -40.84 -19.43
C CYS A 159 -36.57 -41.18 -17.97
#